data_a925c827dcf60ddd2b2c2def1b2720ca
#
_entry.id   a925c827dcf60ddd2b2c2def1b2720ca
#
_cell.length_a   1.000
_cell.length_b   1.000
_cell.length_c   1.000
_cell.angle_alpha   90.00
_cell.angle_beta   90.00
_cell.angle_gamma   90.00
#
_symmetry.space_group_name_H-M   'P 1'
#
loop_
_entity.id
_entity.type
_entity.pdbx_description
1 polymer ?
#
loop_
_entity_poly.entity_id
_entity_poly.type
_entity_poly.pdbx_seq_one_letter_code
_entity_poly.pdbx_strand_id
1 'polypeptide(L)'
;ASGLDVFSDFGGVFPWKSRLVAVGGGYSQALVDEGPKDAPLTFVCVHGNPTWGFLYREFIRALAKTYRVLVPDHVGFGRSDKPHDLAYFTLERHVDNLSHTLDDAGAQRVVLIVQDWGGPTGMGWATRHPDRVAGVVVLNTWAFVREPAMRLPWLFKWAVRGKGGFRRVVDGNFFVETILGRLGTVRRLGSAVMDAYRAPHACPEDRLGIAAFPRMIPETHDREHREWDVMAGIEDGLGRLAEKPALVVWGTKDRAFRKPQMERWLRVFPRARGPILLRAGHYLQ
;
A
#
# COMPACT_ATOMS: atom_id res chain seq x y z
N ALA A 1 10.15 -17.69 6.33
CA ALA A 1 10.85 -16.44 6.67
C ALA A 1 11.28 -15.79 5.36
N SER A 2 11.12 -14.48 5.21
CA SER A 2 11.66 -13.75 4.07
C SER A 2 13.18 -13.92 4.07
N GLY A 3 13.77 -14.21 2.91
CA GLY A 3 15.23 -14.28 2.78
C GLY A 3 15.93 -12.93 2.97
N LEU A 4 15.15 -11.84 3.14
CA LEU A 4 15.68 -10.49 3.33
C LEU A 4 15.91 -10.21 4.82
N ASP A 5 17.13 -9.87 5.16
CA ASP A 5 17.49 -9.45 6.52
C ASP A 5 16.73 -8.18 6.92
N VAL A 6 15.96 -8.26 8.01
CA VAL A 6 15.20 -7.12 8.58
C VAL A 6 16.11 -5.97 9.04
N PHE A 7 17.43 -6.20 9.12
CA PHE A 7 18.43 -5.22 9.50
C PHE A 7 19.23 -4.66 8.33
N SER A 8 19.03 -5.15 7.10
CA SER A 8 19.73 -4.63 5.92
C SER A 8 19.39 -3.14 5.73
N ASP A 9 20.42 -2.30 5.62
CA ASP A 9 20.28 -0.84 5.44
C ASP A 9 20.45 -0.41 3.96
N PHE A 10 20.72 -1.35 3.06
CA PHE A 10 20.90 -1.10 1.63
C PHE A 10 21.96 -0.01 1.35
N GLY A 11 23.10 -0.04 2.08
CA GLY A 11 24.16 0.95 1.95
C GLY A 11 23.78 2.33 2.50
N GLY A 12 22.94 2.35 3.55
CA GLY A 12 22.49 3.56 4.24
C GLY A 12 21.28 4.24 3.60
N VAL A 13 20.72 3.68 2.49
CA VAL A 13 19.55 4.27 1.83
C VAL A 13 18.26 4.01 2.64
N PHE A 14 18.25 2.93 3.44
CA PHE A 14 17.15 2.59 4.34
C PHE A 14 17.67 2.14 5.71
N PRO A 15 18.15 3.06 6.55
CA PRO A 15 18.86 2.73 7.79
C PRO A 15 17.95 2.21 8.92
N TRP A 16 16.64 2.27 8.74
CA TRP A 16 15.68 1.86 9.76
C TRP A 16 15.53 0.35 9.82
N LYS A 17 15.52 -0.17 11.04
CA LYS A 17 15.31 -1.58 11.33
C LYS A 17 13.82 -1.88 11.41
N SER A 18 13.44 -3.09 11.06
CA SER A 18 12.08 -3.57 11.26
C SER A 18 12.03 -4.55 12.43
N ARG A 19 10.95 -4.53 13.19
CA ARG A 19 10.59 -5.64 14.06
C ARG A 19 9.49 -6.49 13.39
N LEU A 20 9.39 -7.74 13.78
CA LEU A 20 8.36 -8.63 13.27
C LEU A 20 7.20 -8.69 14.26
N VAL A 21 5.99 -8.50 13.76
CA VAL A 21 4.73 -8.59 14.50
C VAL A 21 4.00 -9.83 14.01
N ALA A 22 3.64 -10.73 14.92
CA ALA A 22 2.86 -11.91 14.60
C ALA A 22 1.45 -11.48 14.14
N VAL A 23 1.01 -12.02 13.00
CA VAL A 23 -0.31 -11.77 12.41
C VAL A 23 -1.01 -13.09 12.10
N GLY A 24 -2.22 -13.04 11.57
CA GLY A 24 -2.99 -14.25 11.30
C GLY A 24 -2.30 -15.25 10.35
N GLY A 25 -2.59 -16.54 10.52
CA GLY A 25 -2.13 -17.60 9.64
C GLY A 25 -0.70 -18.08 9.88
N GLY A 26 -0.10 -17.76 11.01
CA GLY A 26 1.27 -18.18 11.37
C GLY A 26 2.37 -17.38 10.67
N TYR A 27 2.05 -16.20 10.15
CA TYR A 27 2.99 -15.29 9.49
C TYR A 27 3.28 -14.06 10.35
N SER A 28 4.36 -13.38 10.03
CA SER A 28 4.78 -12.14 10.67
C SER A 28 4.82 -10.98 9.66
N GLN A 29 4.38 -9.83 10.12
CA GLN A 29 4.44 -8.57 9.40
C GLN A 29 5.62 -7.74 9.92
N ALA A 30 6.51 -7.29 9.03
CA ALA A 30 7.59 -6.40 9.39
C ALA A 30 7.05 -4.98 9.60
N LEU A 31 7.54 -4.32 10.64
CA LEU A 31 7.14 -2.97 11.02
C LEU A 31 8.36 -2.12 11.33
N VAL A 32 8.55 -1.04 10.59
CA VAL A 32 9.41 0.07 11.01
C VAL A 32 8.61 0.93 11.98
N ASP A 33 9.19 1.25 13.14
CA ASP A 33 8.54 2.02 14.21
C ASP A 33 9.53 3.06 14.75
N GLU A 34 9.51 4.24 14.16
CA GLU A 34 10.48 5.31 14.38
C GLU A 34 9.84 6.56 15.00
N GLY A 35 10.68 7.40 15.60
CA GLY A 35 10.29 8.65 16.27
C GLY A 35 9.81 8.46 17.70
N PRO A 36 9.41 9.57 18.37
CA PRO A 36 9.01 9.56 19.77
C PRO A 36 7.73 8.74 19.97
N LYS A 37 7.77 7.79 20.91
CA LYS A 37 6.65 6.88 21.19
C LYS A 37 5.47 7.55 21.86
N ASP A 38 5.72 8.65 22.56
CA ASP A 38 4.77 9.50 23.27
C ASP A 38 4.25 10.66 22.42
N ALA A 39 4.59 10.69 21.13
CA ALA A 39 4.11 11.72 20.22
C ALA A 39 2.58 11.78 20.18
N PRO A 40 1.98 12.98 20.07
CA PRO A 40 0.53 13.16 20.11
C PRO A 40 -0.21 12.54 18.91
N LEU A 41 0.52 12.28 17.82
CA LEU A 41 0.03 11.64 16.60
C LEU A 41 0.99 10.56 16.14
N THR A 42 0.44 9.47 15.62
CA THR A 42 1.17 8.41 14.96
C THR A 42 0.85 8.43 13.46
N PHE A 43 1.85 8.62 12.62
CA PHE A 43 1.70 8.48 11.17
C PHE A 43 1.86 7.00 10.79
N VAL A 44 0.93 6.48 10.01
CA VAL A 44 0.95 5.11 9.52
C VAL A 44 0.99 5.15 7.99
N CYS A 45 2.11 4.71 7.42
CA CYS A 45 2.35 4.72 5.97
C CYS A 45 2.07 3.35 5.38
N VAL A 46 1.00 3.21 4.60
CA VAL A 46 0.57 1.93 4.04
C VAL A 46 0.86 1.92 2.54
N HIS A 47 1.79 1.04 2.14
CA HIS A 47 2.25 0.90 0.76
C HIS A 47 1.32 0.03 -0.10
N GLY A 48 1.64 -0.07 -1.38
CA GLY A 48 0.94 -0.92 -2.34
C GLY A 48 1.87 -1.81 -3.16
N ASN A 49 1.42 -2.21 -4.34
CA ASN A 49 2.09 -3.16 -5.22
C ASN A 49 2.98 -2.44 -6.27
N PRO A 50 4.21 -2.84 -6.49
CA PRO A 50 5.03 -3.90 -5.87
C PRO A 50 5.98 -3.35 -4.81
N THR A 51 5.62 -2.26 -4.16
CA THR A 51 6.48 -1.56 -3.21
C THR A 51 6.47 -2.21 -1.83
N TRP A 52 7.23 -1.63 -0.92
CA TRP A 52 7.30 -1.98 0.49
C TRP A 52 7.64 -0.72 1.31
N GLY A 53 7.85 -0.80 2.60
CA GLY A 53 8.12 0.34 3.47
C GLY A 53 9.22 1.28 2.99
N PHE A 54 10.15 0.78 2.17
CA PHE A 54 11.16 1.59 1.50
C PHE A 54 10.59 2.77 0.67
N LEU A 55 9.36 2.63 0.17
CA LEU A 55 8.66 3.70 -0.53
C LEU A 55 8.58 4.98 0.32
N TYR A 56 8.40 4.81 1.62
CA TYR A 56 8.18 5.89 2.57
C TYR A 56 9.46 6.39 3.28
N ARG A 57 10.66 6.04 2.78
CA ARG A 57 11.95 6.43 3.39
C ARG A 57 12.09 7.93 3.63
N GLU A 58 11.61 8.77 2.70
CA GLU A 58 11.67 10.23 2.87
C GLU A 58 10.63 10.73 3.89
N PHE A 59 9.47 10.07 3.98
CA PHE A 59 8.47 10.37 5.00
C PHE A 59 8.97 10.01 6.40
N ILE A 60 9.62 8.85 6.57
CA ILE A 60 10.23 8.46 7.84
C ILE A 60 11.27 9.50 8.23
N ARG A 61 12.19 9.85 7.31
CA ARG A 61 13.25 10.83 7.57
C ARG A 61 12.73 12.20 8.00
N ALA A 62 11.63 12.64 7.40
CA ALA A 62 11.03 13.94 7.69
C ALA A 62 10.18 13.91 8.98
N LEU A 63 9.29 12.93 9.12
CA LEU A 63 8.26 12.91 10.15
C LEU A 63 8.77 12.36 11.50
N ALA A 64 9.69 11.39 11.49
CA ALA A 64 10.17 10.74 12.71
C ALA A 64 10.98 11.67 13.64
N LYS A 65 11.31 12.85 13.20
CA LYS A 65 11.92 13.91 14.05
C LYS A 65 10.95 14.45 15.10
N THR A 66 9.65 14.39 14.84
CA THR A 66 8.61 15.04 15.65
C THR A 66 7.48 14.08 16.02
N TYR A 67 7.17 13.13 15.15
CA TYR A 67 6.04 12.24 15.29
C TYR A 67 6.49 10.78 15.29
N ARG A 68 5.67 9.91 15.87
CA ARG A 68 5.84 8.48 15.69
C ARG A 68 5.41 8.09 14.26
N VAL A 69 6.23 7.28 13.60
CA VAL A 69 5.98 6.83 12.22
C VAL A 69 6.03 5.30 12.19
N LEU A 70 4.92 4.70 11.82
CA LEU A 70 4.77 3.26 11.63
C LEU A 70 4.71 2.96 10.13
N VAL A 71 5.57 2.07 9.67
CA VAL A 71 5.58 1.66 8.26
C VAL A 71 5.57 0.13 8.19
N PRO A 72 4.38 -0.48 8.16
CA PRO A 72 4.25 -1.93 7.98
C PRO A 72 4.53 -2.32 6.53
N ASP A 73 5.24 -3.43 6.34
CA ASP A 73 5.29 -4.12 5.05
C ASP A 73 4.14 -5.11 4.98
N HIS A 74 3.31 -5.08 3.95
CA HIS A 74 2.29 -6.13 3.78
C HIS A 74 2.93 -7.53 3.78
N VAL A 75 2.26 -8.50 4.38
CA VAL A 75 2.68 -9.91 4.24
C VAL A 75 2.71 -10.26 2.75
N GLY A 76 3.81 -10.87 2.32
CA GLY A 76 4.12 -11.08 0.90
C GLY A 76 5.04 -10.02 0.29
N PHE A 77 5.39 -8.95 1.03
CA PHE A 77 6.20 -7.82 0.55
C PHE A 77 7.32 -7.47 1.55
N GLY A 78 8.27 -6.68 1.08
CA GLY A 78 9.32 -6.11 1.92
C GLY A 78 10.03 -7.15 2.78
N ARG A 79 10.14 -6.83 4.05
CA ARG A 79 10.77 -7.67 5.08
C ARG A 79 9.78 -8.60 5.81
N SER A 80 8.49 -8.54 5.46
CA SER A 80 7.46 -9.46 5.98
C SER A 80 7.60 -10.86 5.42
N ASP A 81 7.01 -11.84 6.08
CA ASP A 81 6.93 -13.21 5.59
C ASP A 81 6.28 -13.29 4.20
N LYS A 82 6.68 -14.30 3.44
CA LYS A 82 6.23 -14.54 2.06
C LYS A 82 5.43 -15.85 1.99
N PRO A 83 4.08 -15.80 2.11
CA PRO A 83 3.24 -16.96 1.85
C PRO A 83 3.43 -17.48 0.43
N HIS A 84 3.61 -18.79 0.29
CA HIS A 84 3.73 -19.47 -1.02
C HIS A 84 2.39 -20.06 -1.50
N ASP A 85 1.30 -19.61 -0.90
CA ASP A 85 -0.07 -19.93 -1.32
C ASP A 85 -0.82 -18.67 -1.72
N LEU A 86 -1.33 -18.63 -2.95
CA LEU A 86 -2.13 -17.51 -3.46
C LEU A 86 -3.45 -17.32 -2.70
N ALA A 87 -3.99 -18.39 -2.08
CA ALA A 87 -5.21 -18.29 -1.29
C ALA A 87 -5.04 -17.45 -0.01
N TYR A 88 -3.80 -17.31 0.47
CA TYR A 88 -3.49 -16.43 1.60
C TYR A 88 -3.89 -14.97 1.33
N PHE A 89 -3.65 -14.50 0.11
CA PHE A 89 -3.78 -13.08 -0.23
C PHE A 89 -5.23 -12.71 -0.48
N THR A 90 -5.87 -12.08 0.50
CA THR A 90 -7.19 -11.45 0.41
C THR A 90 -7.14 -10.05 1.01
N LEU A 91 -8.02 -9.14 0.56
CA LEU A 91 -8.11 -7.80 1.12
C LEU A 91 -8.45 -7.83 2.61
N GLU A 92 -9.40 -8.69 3.00
CA GLU A 92 -9.79 -8.88 4.40
C GLU A 92 -8.57 -9.21 5.26
N ARG A 93 -7.75 -10.18 4.84
CA ARG A 93 -6.55 -10.58 5.59
C ARG A 93 -5.52 -9.44 5.69
N HIS A 94 -5.33 -8.66 4.64
CA HIS A 94 -4.43 -7.51 4.70
C HIS A 94 -4.93 -6.43 5.66
N VAL A 95 -6.24 -6.20 5.73
CA VAL A 95 -6.86 -5.30 6.70
C VAL A 95 -6.67 -5.83 8.13
N ASP A 96 -6.91 -7.13 8.35
CA ASP A 96 -6.75 -7.75 9.67
C ASP A 96 -5.28 -7.73 10.12
N ASN A 97 -4.34 -8.03 9.21
CA ASN A 97 -2.90 -7.95 9.51
C ASN A 97 -2.50 -6.52 9.92
N LEU A 98 -3.01 -5.51 9.21
CA LEU A 98 -2.77 -4.10 9.59
C LEU A 98 -3.36 -3.81 10.98
N SER A 99 -4.57 -4.31 11.27
CA SER A 99 -5.20 -4.13 12.59
C SER A 99 -4.34 -4.73 13.71
N HIS A 100 -3.94 -5.99 13.57
CA HIS A 100 -3.05 -6.65 14.55
C HIS A 100 -1.73 -5.87 14.75
N THR A 101 -1.14 -5.38 13.66
CA THR A 101 0.12 -4.64 13.73
C THR A 101 -0.04 -3.29 14.44
N LEU A 102 -1.15 -2.58 14.20
CA LEU A 102 -1.40 -1.31 14.87
C LEU A 102 -1.84 -1.47 16.32
N ASP A 103 -2.49 -2.59 16.65
CA ASP A 103 -2.85 -2.95 18.03
C ASP A 103 -1.61 -3.33 18.84
N ASP A 104 -0.72 -4.17 18.29
CA ASP A 104 0.57 -4.51 18.89
C ASP A 104 1.45 -3.26 19.11
N ALA A 105 1.41 -2.31 18.18
CA ALA A 105 2.12 -1.04 18.30
C ALA A 105 1.45 -0.07 19.29
N GLY A 106 0.23 -0.35 19.77
CA GLY A 106 -0.53 0.55 20.64
C GLY A 106 -0.90 1.88 19.99
N ALA A 107 -1.07 1.92 18.64
CA ALA A 107 -1.35 3.15 17.93
C ALA A 107 -2.79 3.64 18.17
N GLN A 108 -2.98 4.83 18.75
CA GLN A 108 -4.31 5.34 19.10
C GLN A 108 -4.79 6.52 18.26
N ARG A 109 -3.94 7.48 17.96
CA ARG A 109 -4.28 8.68 17.18
C ARG A 109 -3.53 8.67 15.86
N VAL A 110 -4.12 7.99 14.89
CA VAL A 110 -3.47 7.63 13.63
C VAL A 110 -3.76 8.64 12.53
N VAL A 111 -2.72 9.14 11.88
CA VAL A 111 -2.80 9.79 10.57
C VAL A 111 -2.35 8.77 9.53
N LEU A 112 -3.29 8.29 8.72
CA LEU A 112 -2.99 7.36 7.63
C LEU A 112 -2.38 8.09 6.43
N ILE A 113 -1.31 7.52 5.88
CA ILE A 113 -0.76 7.90 4.57
C ILE A 113 -0.88 6.68 3.66
N VAL A 114 -1.74 6.77 2.66
CA VAL A 114 -2.12 5.61 1.83
C VAL A 114 -1.84 5.84 0.36
N GLN A 115 -1.27 4.83 -0.29
CA GLN A 115 -0.96 4.82 -1.72
C GLN A 115 -1.27 3.45 -2.33
N ASP A 116 -1.80 3.40 -3.54
CA ASP A 116 -2.12 2.16 -4.27
C ASP A 116 -2.97 1.21 -3.41
N TRP A 117 -2.58 -0.04 -3.17
CA TRP A 117 -3.27 -0.99 -2.28
C TRP A 117 -3.28 -0.57 -0.81
N GLY A 118 -2.44 0.40 -0.43
CA GLY A 118 -2.53 1.03 0.87
C GLY A 118 -3.87 1.75 1.10
N GLY A 119 -4.55 2.18 0.02
CA GLY A 119 -5.90 2.74 0.10
C GLY A 119 -6.93 1.73 0.60
N PRO A 120 -7.21 0.65 -0.13
CA PRO A 120 -8.14 -0.39 0.34
C PRO A 120 -7.80 -0.93 1.72
N THR A 121 -6.53 -1.26 1.97
CA THR A 121 -6.10 -1.81 3.26
C THR A 121 -6.23 -0.80 4.41
N GLY A 122 -5.70 0.43 4.20
CA GLY A 122 -5.75 1.47 5.22
C GLY A 122 -7.17 1.97 5.50
N MET A 123 -8.00 2.13 4.45
CA MET A 123 -9.40 2.52 4.63
C MET A 123 -10.22 1.39 5.24
N GLY A 124 -9.93 0.13 4.90
CA GLY A 124 -10.54 -1.03 5.55
C GLY A 124 -10.34 -1.00 7.07
N TRP A 125 -9.12 -0.73 7.51
CA TRP A 125 -8.85 -0.51 8.93
C TRP A 125 -9.55 0.75 9.47
N ALA A 126 -9.44 1.88 8.79
CA ALA A 126 -9.97 3.16 9.26
C ALA A 126 -11.49 3.15 9.43
N THR A 127 -12.23 2.50 8.54
CA THR A 127 -13.69 2.40 8.62
C THR A 127 -14.17 1.50 9.76
N ARG A 128 -13.32 0.60 10.24
CA ARG A 128 -13.56 -0.23 11.43
C ARG A 128 -13.17 0.47 12.74
N HIS A 129 -12.23 1.42 12.68
CA HIS A 129 -11.68 2.12 13.83
C HIS A 129 -11.72 3.67 13.66
N PRO A 130 -12.88 4.26 13.32
CA PRO A 130 -12.96 5.69 12.98
C PRO A 130 -12.53 6.60 14.14
N ASP A 131 -12.70 6.16 15.39
CA ASP A 131 -12.31 6.94 16.56
C ASP A 131 -10.79 7.05 16.74
N ARG A 132 -10.04 6.08 16.21
CA ARG A 132 -8.57 6.10 16.21
C ARG A 132 -7.99 6.92 15.07
N VAL A 133 -8.79 7.31 14.07
CA VAL A 133 -8.33 8.09 12.91
C VAL A 133 -8.31 9.57 13.26
N ALA A 134 -7.10 10.16 13.28
CA ALA A 134 -6.87 11.58 13.45
C ALA A 134 -6.82 12.36 12.12
N GLY A 135 -6.49 11.69 11.02
CA GLY A 135 -6.46 12.29 9.69
C GLY A 135 -6.05 11.28 8.61
N VAL A 136 -6.17 11.69 7.35
CA VAL A 136 -5.85 10.87 6.19
C VAL A 136 -5.09 11.66 5.14
N VAL A 137 -4.00 11.10 4.62
CA VAL A 137 -3.28 11.60 3.43
C VAL A 137 -3.47 10.60 2.30
N VAL A 138 -4.13 11.02 1.25
CA VAL A 138 -4.45 10.19 0.09
C VAL A 138 -3.47 10.46 -1.04
N LEU A 139 -2.73 9.45 -1.46
CA LEU A 139 -1.74 9.51 -2.53
C LEU A 139 -2.10 8.47 -3.60
N ASN A 140 -2.48 8.89 -4.80
CA ASN A 140 -2.76 8.01 -5.96
C ASN A 140 -3.25 6.60 -5.57
N THR A 141 -4.52 6.50 -5.13
CA THR A 141 -5.14 5.27 -4.64
C THR A 141 -6.66 5.27 -4.82
N TRP A 142 -7.27 4.14 -4.47
CA TRP A 142 -8.73 3.98 -4.40
C TRP A 142 -9.13 3.19 -3.16
N ALA A 143 -10.41 3.13 -2.82
CA ALA A 143 -10.99 2.22 -1.82
C ALA A 143 -12.49 2.05 -2.10
N PHE A 144 -12.85 1.85 -3.35
CA PHE A 144 -14.24 1.72 -3.78
C PHE A 144 -14.35 0.80 -4.99
N VAL A 145 -15.48 0.08 -5.07
CA VAL A 145 -15.80 -0.86 -6.14
C VAL A 145 -16.88 -0.31 -7.08
N ARG A 146 -17.72 0.62 -6.59
CA ARG A 146 -18.71 1.32 -7.43
C ARG A 146 -18.06 2.47 -8.19
N GLU A 147 -18.67 2.90 -9.27
CA GLU A 147 -18.11 3.95 -10.14
C GLU A 147 -17.87 5.30 -9.43
N PRO A 148 -16.77 5.98 -9.74
CA PRO A 148 -15.68 5.58 -10.64
C PRO A 148 -14.68 4.64 -9.93
N ALA A 149 -14.80 3.35 -10.22
CA ALA A 149 -13.94 2.31 -9.65
C ALA A 149 -12.58 2.22 -10.37
N MET A 150 -11.72 1.37 -9.83
CA MET A 150 -10.50 0.99 -10.53
C MET A 150 -10.83 0.14 -11.76
N ARG A 151 -10.39 0.55 -12.93
CA ARG A 151 -10.52 -0.21 -14.17
C ARG A 151 -9.16 -0.50 -14.75
N LEU A 152 -8.80 -1.76 -14.77
CA LEU A 152 -7.57 -2.19 -15.44
C LEU A 152 -7.80 -2.25 -16.95
N PRO A 153 -6.96 -1.59 -17.79
CA PRO A 153 -7.00 -1.76 -19.23
C PRO A 153 -6.92 -3.25 -19.61
N TRP A 154 -7.63 -3.67 -20.65
CA TRP A 154 -7.70 -5.09 -21.04
C TRP A 154 -6.32 -5.70 -21.36
N LEU A 155 -5.45 -4.93 -22.01
CA LEU A 155 -4.06 -5.34 -22.26
C LEU A 155 -3.29 -5.59 -20.98
N PHE A 156 -3.48 -4.74 -19.95
CA PHE A 156 -2.83 -4.92 -18.67
C PHE A 156 -3.37 -6.15 -17.93
N LYS A 157 -4.71 -6.36 -17.97
CA LYS A 157 -5.32 -7.59 -17.41
C LYS A 157 -4.73 -8.84 -18.05
N TRP A 158 -4.68 -8.86 -19.39
CA TRP A 158 -4.06 -9.96 -20.12
C TRP A 158 -2.59 -10.15 -19.75
N ALA A 159 -1.85 -9.04 -19.58
CA ALA A 159 -0.43 -9.06 -19.23
C ALA A 159 -0.14 -9.59 -17.83
N VAL A 160 -1.10 -9.54 -16.88
CA VAL A 160 -0.84 -9.84 -15.45
C VAL A 160 -1.75 -10.93 -14.87
N ARG A 161 -2.97 -11.17 -15.40
CA ARG A 161 -3.96 -12.08 -14.80
C ARG A 161 -3.97 -13.49 -15.41
N GLY A 162 -3.75 -13.64 -16.71
CA GLY A 162 -3.71 -14.95 -17.39
C GLY A 162 -2.51 -15.81 -16.99
N LYS A 163 -2.49 -17.09 -17.40
CA LYS A 163 -1.37 -18.02 -17.12
C LYS A 163 -0.02 -17.45 -17.57
N GLY A 164 0.05 -16.89 -18.77
CA GLY A 164 1.27 -16.23 -19.28
C GLY A 164 1.61 -14.96 -18.53
N GLY A 165 0.59 -14.20 -18.09
CA GLY A 165 0.75 -13.02 -17.24
C GLY A 165 1.30 -13.37 -15.86
N PHE A 166 0.84 -14.45 -15.26
CA PHE A 166 1.36 -14.95 -13.99
C PHE A 166 2.86 -15.22 -14.08
N ARG A 167 3.29 -15.99 -15.08
CA ARG A 167 4.73 -16.27 -15.31
C ARG A 167 5.53 -14.98 -15.52
N ARG A 168 5.02 -14.04 -16.29
CA ARG A 168 5.69 -12.74 -16.51
C ARG A 168 5.89 -11.97 -15.21
N VAL A 169 4.91 -12.01 -14.31
CA VAL A 169 5.01 -11.35 -13.00
C VAL A 169 5.96 -12.11 -12.09
N VAL A 170 5.79 -13.42 -11.96
CA VAL A 170 6.53 -14.26 -11.00
C VAL A 170 7.95 -14.52 -11.50
N ASP A 171 8.12 -15.05 -12.71
CA ASP A 171 9.44 -15.40 -13.22
C ASP A 171 10.22 -14.17 -13.69
N GLY A 172 9.53 -13.25 -14.40
CA GLY A 172 10.13 -12.06 -15.00
C GLY A 172 10.17 -10.81 -14.12
N ASN A 173 9.68 -10.85 -12.89
CA ASN A 173 9.59 -9.70 -11.96
C ASN A 173 9.01 -8.43 -12.61
N PHE A 174 8.00 -8.62 -13.46
CA PHE A 174 7.45 -7.58 -14.35
C PHE A 174 7.05 -6.29 -13.61
N PHE A 175 6.46 -6.39 -12.41
CA PHE A 175 6.01 -5.21 -11.67
C PHE A 175 7.18 -4.36 -11.19
N VAL A 176 8.24 -4.96 -10.67
CA VAL A 176 9.41 -4.21 -10.19
C VAL A 176 10.22 -3.66 -11.36
N GLU A 177 10.51 -4.51 -12.37
CA GLU A 177 11.40 -4.12 -13.48
C GLU A 177 10.73 -3.17 -14.48
N THR A 178 9.45 -3.37 -14.75
CA THR A 178 8.75 -2.62 -15.80
C THR A 178 7.80 -1.58 -15.23
N ILE A 179 6.90 -1.99 -14.34
CA ILE A 179 5.89 -1.04 -13.84
C ILE A 179 6.54 0.01 -12.94
N LEU A 180 7.27 -0.41 -11.91
CA LEU A 180 7.93 0.52 -11.01
C LEU A 180 9.14 1.18 -11.70
N GLY A 181 10.03 0.38 -12.27
CA GLY A 181 11.31 0.88 -12.75
C GLY A 181 11.24 1.74 -14.01
N ARG A 182 10.18 1.62 -14.85
CA ARG A 182 10.10 2.31 -16.15
C ARG A 182 8.83 3.12 -16.38
N LEU A 183 7.69 2.68 -15.86
CA LEU A 183 6.39 3.26 -16.22
C LEU A 183 5.74 4.04 -15.08
N GLY A 184 6.05 3.70 -13.83
CA GLY A 184 5.40 4.26 -12.64
C GLY A 184 6.02 5.55 -12.12
N THR A 185 7.21 5.91 -12.59
CA THR A 185 7.92 7.13 -12.20
C THR A 185 8.17 8.04 -13.41
N VAL A 186 8.25 9.34 -13.18
CA VAL A 186 8.59 10.31 -14.25
C VAL A 186 10.11 10.37 -14.47
N ARG A 187 10.88 10.17 -13.40
CA ARG A 187 12.35 10.11 -13.44
C ARG A 187 12.80 8.67 -13.25
N ARG A 188 13.87 8.28 -13.90
CA ARG A 188 14.50 6.97 -13.64
C ARG A 188 15.02 6.92 -12.21
N LEU A 189 14.75 5.82 -11.55
CA LEU A 189 15.31 5.52 -10.24
C LEU A 189 16.79 5.12 -10.38
N GLY A 190 17.62 5.56 -9.46
CA GLY A 190 19.03 5.14 -9.39
C GLY A 190 19.16 3.65 -9.09
N SER A 191 20.32 3.06 -9.42
CA SER A 191 20.57 1.61 -9.25
C SER A 191 20.36 1.16 -7.81
N ALA A 192 20.94 1.86 -6.82
CA ALA A 192 20.78 1.51 -5.40
C ALA A 192 19.32 1.49 -4.94
N VAL A 193 18.49 2.43 -5.43
CA VAL A 193 17.05 2.47 -5.14
C VAL A 193 16.33 1.29 -5.79
N MET A 194 16.68 0.96 -7.04
CA MET A 194 16.11 -0.20 -7.73
C MET A 194 16.51 -1.52 -7.07
N ASP A 195 17.75 -1.63 -6.61
CA ASP A 195 18.24 -2.83 -5.91
C ASP A 195 17.52 -3.02 -4.57
N ALA A 196 17.21 -1.95 -3.84
CA ALA A 196 16.38 -2.01 -2.65
C ALA A 196 14.93 -2.47 -2.95
N TYR A 197 14.35 -2.08 -4.09
CA TYR A 197 13.03 -2.60 -4.50
C TYR A 197 13.08 -4.05 -4.98
N ARG A 198 14.18 -4.52 -5.55
CA ARG A 198 14.37 -5.91 -6.01
C ARG A 198 14.60 -6.88 -4.86
N ALA A 199 15.34 -6.43 -3.84
CA ALA A 199 15.84 -7.29 -2.78
C ALA A 199 14.75 -8.17 -2.11
N PRO A 200 13.55 -7.66 -1.75
CA PRO A 200 12.51 -8.50 -1.15
C PRO A 200 11.89 -9.53 -2.11
N HIS A 201 12.18 -9.44 -3.39
CA HIS A 201 11.55 -10.20 -4.47
C HIS A 201 12.59 -10.91 -5.34
N ALA A 202 13.70 -11.36 -4.72
CA ALA A 202 14.82 -11.98 -5.41
C ALA A 202 14.41 -13.30 -6.11
N CYS A 203 13.65 -14.14 -5.41
CA CYS A 203 13.19 -15.43 -5.92
C CYS A 203 11.77 -15.34 -6.50
N PRO A 204 11.41 -16.17 -7.50
CA PRO A 204 10.05 -16.22 -8.05
C PRO A 204 8.98 -16.46 -6.99
N GLU A 205 9.22 -17.33 -6.03
CA GLU A 205 8.29 -17.67 -4.95
C GLU A 205 7.94 -16.46 -4.08
N ASP A 206 8.89 -15.54 -3.87
CA ASP A 206 8.70 -14.30 -3.10
C ASP A 206 7.82 -13.26 -3.81
N ARG A 207 7.45 -13.50 -5.07
CA ARG A 207 6.64 -12.59 -5.90
C ARG A 207 5.16 -12.98 -5.96
N LEU A 208 4.73 -13.98 -5.19
CA LEU A 208 3.31 -14.39 -5.19
C LEU A 208 2.39 -13.29 -4.69
N GLY A 209 2.79 -12.51 -3.69
CA GLY A 209 2.04 -11.32 -3.24
C GLY A 209 1.87 -10.29 -4.38
N ILE A 210 2.95 -10.00 -5.12
CA ILE A 210 2.90 -9.11 -6.29
C ILE A 210 1.92 -9.64 -7.34
N ALA A 211 1.89 -10.95 -7.59
CA ALA A 211 1.00 -11.57 -8.57
C ALA A 211 -0.45 -11.65 -8.07
N ALA A 212 -0.68 -11.73 -6.77
CA ALA A 212 -2.01 -11.79 -6.17
C ALA A 212 -2.75 -10.46 -6.25
N PHE A 213 -2.10 -9.34 -5.94
CA PHE A 213 -2.75 -8.02 -5.83
C PHE A 213 -3.55 -7.61 -7.07
N PRO A 214 -3.06 -7.70 -8.31
CA PRO A 214 -3.88 -7.38 -9.48
C PRO A 214 -5.10 -8.30 -9.65
N ARG A 215 -5.05 -9.51 -9.07
CA ARG A 215 -6.15 -10.49 -9.10
C ARG A 215 -7.21 -10.21 -8.04
N MET A 216 -6.84 -9.47 -7.00
CA MET A 216 -7.74 -9.06 -5.92
C MET A 216 -8.56 -7.80 -6.27
N ILE A 217 -8.34 -7.14 -7.43
CA ILE A 217 -9.12 -5.96 -7.84
C ILE A 217 -10.49 -6.41 -8.32
N PRO A 218 -11.59 -6.15 -7.58
CA PRO A 218 -12.93 -6.41 -8.07
C PRO A 218 -13.31 -5.37 -9.14
N GLU A 219 -14.03 -5.80 -10.17
CA GLU A 219 -14.61 -4.89 -11.15
C GLU A 219 -16.07 -4.60 -10.80
N THR A 220 -16.54 -3.40 -11.12
CA THR A 220 -17.89 -2.92 -10.74
C THR A 220 -19.02 -3.89 -11.13
N HIS A 221 -18.88 -4.60 -12.24
CA HIS A 221 -19.88 -5.54 -12.76
C HIS A 221 -19.65 -6.98 -12.27
N ASP A 222 -18.52 -7.29 -11.66
CA ASP A 222 -18.16 -8.64 -11.20
C ASP A 222 -18.46 -8.79 -9.70
N ARG A 223 -19.77 -8.89 -9.38
CA ARG A 223 -20.21 -9.03 -8.00
C ARG A 223 -19.88 -10.38 -7.36
N GLU A 224 -19.55 -11.37 -8.15
CA GLU A 224 -19.13 -12.68 -7.67
C GLU A 224 -17.63 -12.73 -7.34
N HIS A 225 -16.90 -11.66 -7.67
CA HIS A 225 -15.49 -11.55 -7.30
C HIS A 225 -15.33 -11.60 -5.77
N ARG A 226 -14.48 -12.49 -5.28
CA ARG A 226 -14.31 -12.76 -3.84
C ARG A 226 -14.00 -11.53 -2.97
N GLU A 227 -13.41 -10.47 -3.55
CA GLU A 227 -13.09 -9.23 -2.83
C GLU A 227 -14.19 -8.16 -2.98
N TRP A 228 -15.27 -8.45 -3.71
CA TRP A 228 -16.28 -7.44 -4.03
C TRP A 228 -17.00 -6.94 -2.77
N ASP A 229 -17.46 -7.86 -1.93
CA ASP A 229 -18.22 -7.53 -0.72
C ASP A 229 -17.35 -6.80 0.30
N VAL A 230 -16.09 -7.21 0.46
CA VAL A 230 -15.15 -6.54 1.36
C VAL A 230 -14.89 -5.11 0.88
N MET A 231 -14.63 -4.92 -0.41
CA MET A 231 -14.40 -3.58 -0.97
C MET A 231 -15.66 -2.71 -0.90
N ALA A 232 -16.85 -3.29 -1.14
CA ALA A 232 -18.12 -2.59 -1.02
C ALA A 232 -18.39 -2.15 0.43
N GLY A 233 -18.10 -3.01 1.41
CA GLY A 233 -18.20 -2.69 2.83
C GLY A 233 -17.26 -1.56 3.26
N ILE A 234 -16.02 -1.56 2.73
CA ILE A 234 -15.08 -0.45 2.95
C ILE A 234 -15.66 0.85 2.37
N GLU A 235 -16.12 0.81 1.12
CA GLU A 235 -16.71 1.96 0.44
C GLU A 235 -17.90 2.54 1.21
N ASP A 236 -18.81 1.68 1.70
CA ASP A 236 -19.97 2.08 2.48
C ASP A 236 -19.56 2.70 3.83
N GLY A 237 -18.45 2.25 4.39
CA GLY A 237 -17.89 2.78 5.64
C GLY A 237 -17.18 4.13 5.51
N LEU A 238 -16.78 4.57 4.31
CA LEU A 238 -16.00 5.80 4.12
C LEU A 238 -16.70 7.05 4.67
N GLY A 239 -18.04 7.09 4.66
CA GLY A 239 -18.81 8.20 5.23
C GLY A 239 -18.50 8.48 6.70
N ARG A 240 -18.08 7.48 7.47
CA ARG A 240 -17.66 7.64 8.89
C ARG A 240 -16.41 8.50 9.06
N LEU A 241 -15.65 8.67 7.98
CA LEU A 241 -14.39 9.42 7.94
C LEU A 241 -14.55 10.83 7.34
N ALA A 242 -15.73 11.19 6.83
CA ALA A 242 -15.95 12.41 6.02
C ALA A 242 -15.52 13.71 6.73
N GLU A 243 -15.69 13.78 8.05
CA GLU A 243 -15.33 14.95 8.87
C GLU A 243 -13.86 14.93 9.35
N LYS A 244 -13.11 13.87 9.07
CA LYS A 244 -11.70 13.78 9.48
C LYS A 244 -10.84 14.72 8.63
N PRO A 245 -9.83 15.37 9.21
CA PRO A 245 -8.84 16.12 8.44
C PRO A 245 -8.25 15.24 7.35
N ALA A 246 -8.25 15.73 6.11
CA ALA A 246 -7.69 15.00 4.99
C ALA A 246 -6.83 15.89 4.10
N LEU A 247 -5.83 15.28 3.44
CA LEU A 247 -5.00 15.88 2.42
C LEU A 247 -4.99 14.97 1.20
N VAL A 248 -5.30 15.53 0.02
CA VAL A 248 -5.21 14.80 -1.25
C VAL A 248 -4.02 15.33 -2.03
N VAL A 249 -3.06 14.45 -2.33
CA VAL A 249 -1.90 14.74 -3.19
C VAL A 249 -1.92 13.77 -4.35
N TRP A 250 -1.76 14.28 -5.58
CA TRP A 250 -1.99 13.46 -6.76
C TRP A 250 -0.93 13.65 -7.84
N GLY A 251 -0.35 12.54 -8.29
CA GLY A 251 0.55 12.48 -9.43
C GLY A 251 -0.23 12.52 -10.74
N THR A 252 -0.13 13.61 -11.50
CA THR A 252 -0.92 13.84 -12.71
C THR A 252 -0.51 12.97 -13.92
N LYS A 253 0.63 12.28 -13.82
CA LYS A 253 1.14 11.36 -14.84
C LYS A 253 0.89 9.89 -14.52
N ASP A 254 0.15 9.62 -13.45
CA ASP A 254 -0.29 8.26 -13.13
C ASP A 254 -1.20 7.70 -14.23
N ARG A 255 -0.90 6.48 -14.66
CA ARG A 255 -1.68 5.77 -15.68
C ARG A 255 -2.74 4.86 -15.07
N ALA A 256 -2.60 4.52 -13.78
CA ALA A 256 -3.51 3.64 -13.06
C ALA A 256 -4.64 4.43 -12.39
N PHE A 257 -4.30 5.46 -11.60
CA PHE A 257 -5.27 6.29 -10.88
C PHE A 257 -5.35 7.67 -11.52
N ARG A 258 -6.51 7.97 -12.07
CA ARG A 258 -6.75 9.18 -12.84
C ARG A 258 -7.64 10.16 -12.08
N LYS A 259 -7.94 11.28 -12.72
CA LYS A 259 -8.78 12.35 -12.17
C LYS A 259 -10.10 11.86 -11.55
N PRO A 260 -10.87 10.91 -12.14
CA PRO A 260 -12.14 10.46 -11.53
C PRO A 260 -11.97 9.86 -10.13
N GLN A 261 -10.90 9.08 -9.89
CA GLN A 261 -10.62 8.52 -8.57
C GLN A 261 -10.24 9.62 -7.57
N MET A 262 -9.43 10.60 -7.99
CA MET A 262 -9.09 11.76 -7.18
C MET A 262 -10.33 12.57 -6.80
N GLU A 263 -11.20 12.88 -7.76
CA GLU A 263 -12.43 13.62 -7.52
C GLU A 263 -13.37 12.88 -6.57
N ARG A 264 -13.37 11.55 -6.62
CA ARG A 264 -14.14 10.76 -5.67
C ARG A 264 -13.60 10.90 -4.24
N TRP A 265 -12.31 10.92 -4.04
CA TRP A 265 -11.72 11.20 -2.72
C TRP A 265 -12.12 12.58 -2.19
N LEU A 266 -12.20 13.59 -3.05
CA LEU A 266 -12.68 14.93 -2.66
C LEU A 266 -14.16 14.93 -2.27
N ARG A 267 -14.96 14.00 -2.81
CA ARG A 267 -16.37 13.81 -2.35
C ARG A 267 -16.43 13.06 -1.02
N VAL A 268 -15.55 12.09 -0.80
CA VAL A 268 -15.45 11.37 0.49
C VAL A 268 -15.00 12.32 1.60
N PHE A 269 -14.06 13.20 1.32
CA PHE A 269 -13.51 14.17 2.26
C PHE A 269 -13.79 15.61 1.79
N PRO A 270 -15.02 16.13 1.98
CA PRO A 270 -15.40 17.43 1.44
C PRO A 270 -14.60 18.61 2.01
N ARG A 271 -13.96 18.42 3.17
CA ARG A 271 -13.07 19.40 3.80
C ARG A 271 -11.58 19.12 3.57
N ALA A 272 -11.25 18.23 2.66
CA ALA A 272 -9.85 17.91 2.37
C ALA A 272 -9.09 19.15 1.89
N ARG A 273 -7.85 19.27 2.34
CA ARG A 273 -6.89 20.18 1.70
C ARG A 273 -6.42 19.59 0.38
N GLY A 274 -6.21 20.42 -0.61
CA GLY A 274 -5.83 20.01 -1.97
C GLY A 274 -7.00 20.03 -2.95
N PRO A 275 -6.89 19.35 -4.11
CA PRO A 275 -5.78 18.45 -4.44
C PRO A 275 -4.47 19.19 -4.70
N ILE A 276 -3.38 18.73 -4.11
CA ILE A 276 -2.03 19.15 -4.50
C ILE A 276 -1.63 18.29 -5.70
N LEU A 277 -1.51 18.92 -6.86
CA LEU A 277 -1.20 18.23 -8.11
C LEU A 277 0.31 18.28 -8.36
N LEU A 278 0.92 17.10 -8.48
CA LEU A 278 2.33 16.96 -8.78
C LEU A 278 2.52 16.42 -10.20
N ARG A 279 3.55 16.91 -10.91
CA ARG A 279 3.98 16.29 -12.19
C ARG A 279 4.77 15.01 -11.91
N ALA A 280 4.12 14.08 -11.24
CA ALA A 280 4.66 12.79 -10.82
C ALA A 280 3.87 11.63 -11.42
N GLY A 281 4.48 10.45 -11.46
CA GLY A 281 3.85 9.20 -11.86
C GLY A 281 3.03 8.59 -10.72
N HIS A 282 2.90 7.27 -10.76
CA HIS A 282 2.19 6.48 -9.78
C HIS A 282 2.89 6.49 -8.40
N TYR A 283 4.22 6.38 -8.39
CA TYR A 283 5.06 6.47 -7.19
C TYR A 283 5.59 7.89 -7.07
N LEU A 284 4.91 8.72 -6.28
CA LEU A 284 5.17 10.15 -6.17
C LEU A 284 6.01 10.53 -4.94
N GLN A 285 6.34 9.54 -4.10
CA GLN A 285 7.11 9.63 -2.86
C GLN A 285 8.62 9.85 -3.07
#